data_4f7694af363026baaf01b7b78a221e77
#
_entry.id   4f7694af363026baaf01b7b78a221e77
#
_cell.length_a   1.000
_cell.length_b   1.000
_cell.length_c   1.000
_cell.angle_alpha   90.00
_cell.angle_beta   90.00
_cell.angle_gamma   90.00
#
_symmetry.space_group_name_H-M   'P 1'
#
loop_
_entity.id
_entity.type
_entity.pdbx_description
1 polymer ?
#
loop_
_entity_poly.entity_id
_entity_poly.type
_entity_poly.pdbx_seq_one_letter_code
_entity_poly.pdbx_strand_id
1 'polypeptide(L)'
;PVPVANAIPHLSVKDLMGKGHDGSSAQLDECFKERKFKFSGFGGQGVLSLGLVVAEAAGASGRFVSWLPSYGPEQRGGYASCSVVVSGKEVGSPTVDSPDVLVVMSQPAAERFAMSVPKGGSVIYESSLPEPAVREGVKVMGFPATRIAAEAGTPKAANTALLGALTALQLHGLPEEKVLLALDASFAAKPALVERNRKVYQAAFDWAKNNL
;
A
#
# COMPACT_ATOMS: atom_id res chain seq x y z
N PRO A 1 -33.21 -12.02 -1.38
CA PRO A 1 -31.82 -12.43 -1.50
C PRO A 1 -31.19 -11.64 -2.63
N VAL A 2 -30.35 -10.67 -2.26
CA VAL A 2 -29.57 -9.89 -3.22
C VAL A 2 -28.33 -10.71 -3.51
N PRO A 3 -27.96 -10.98 -4.78
CA PRO A 3 -26.77 -11.76 -5.07
C PRO A 3 -25.54 -10.96 -4.64
N VAL A 4 -24.70 -11.59 -3.82
CA VAL A 4 -23.36 -11.13 -3.53
C VAL A 4 -22.52 -11.41 -4.79
N ALA A 5 -22.54 -10.49 -5.72
CA ALA A 5 -21.72 -10.55 -6.92
C ALA A 5 -20.90 -9.29 -7.00
N ASN A 6 -19.71 -9.36 -6.48
CA ASN A 6 -18.49 -8.72 -6.96
C ASN A 6 -17.32 -9.25 -6.14
N ALA A 7 -17.07 -10.56 -6.28
CA ALA A 7 -15.78 -11.12 -6.00
C ALA A 7 -14.80 -10.45 -6.95
N ILE A 8 -13.82 -9.72 -6.42
CA ILE A 8 -12.62 -9.32 -7.16
C ILE A 8 -12.08 -10.63 -7.74
N PRO A 9 -11.82 -10.73 -9.05
CA PRO A 9 -11.27 -11.95 -9.60
C PRO A 9 -9.96 -12.21 -8.85
N HIS A 10 -9.92 -13.33 -8.14
CA HIS A 10 -8.70 -13.82 -7.53
C HIS A 10 -7.75 -14.18 -8.68
N LEU A 11 -6.87 -13.22 -9.03
CA LEU A 11 -5.64 -13.58 -9.74
C LEU A 11 -4.90 -14.53 -8.80
N SER A 12 -4.83 -15.80 -9.17
CA SER A 12 -4.07 -16.75 -8.38
C SER A 12 -2.60 -16.35 -8.46
N VAL A 13 -1.85 -16.56 -7.40
CA VAL A 13 -0.39 -16.38 -7.38
C VAL A 13 0.27 -17.10 -8.57
N LYS A 14 -0.35 -18.17 -9.10
CA LYS A 14 0.07 -18.88 -10.30
C LYS A 14 -0.07 -18.08 -11.60
N ASP A 15 -1.00 -17.13 -11.68
CA ASP A 15 -1.20 -16.32 -12.89
C ASP A 15 -0.19 -15.16 -12.95
N LEU A 16 0.37 -14.75 -11.80
CA LEU A 16 1.45 -13.76 -11.67
C LEU A 16 2.84 -14.38 -11.86
N MET A 17 2.96 -15.68 -11.65
CA MET A 17 4.16 -16.46 -11.99
C MET A 17 4.09 -16.86 -13.47
N GLY A 18 4.51 -15.95 -14.35
CA GLY A 18 4.66 -16.26 -15.78
C GLY A 18 5.38 -17.62 -15.96
N LYS A 19 4.94 -18.40 -16.94
CA LYS A 19 5.54 -19.68 -17.36
C LYS A 19 7.05 -19.50 -17.52
N GLY A 20 7.84 -19.99 -16.55
CA GLY A 20 9.30 -19.89 -16.59
C GLY A 20 9.95 -19.87 -15.22
N HIS A 21 9.47 -20.70 -14.29
CA HIS A 21 10.29 -21.09 -13.15
C HIS A 21 11.00 -22.38 -13.51
N ASP A 22 12.11 -22.26 -14.22
CA ASP A 22 13.17 -23.26 -14.13
C ASP A 22 13.73 -23.11 -12.71
N GLY A 23 13.90 -24.24 -12.02
CA GLY A 23 14.17 -24.32 -10.58
C GLY A 23 15.52 -23.72 -10.12
N SER A 24 15.88 -22.53 -10.60
CA SER A 24 16.85 -21.69 -9.92
C SER A 24 16.12 -21.06 -8.74
N SER A 25 16.33 -21.63 -7.56
CA SER A 25 16.00 -21.02 -6.29
C SER A 25 16.47 -19.55 -6.34
N ALA A 26 15.54 -18.61 -6.55
CA ALA A 26 15.80 -17.23 -6.21
C ALA A 26 16.27 -17.29 -4.76
N GLN A 27 17.52 -16.98 -4.55
CA GLN A 27 18.15 -16.98 -3.23
C GLN A 27 17.32 -16.00 -2.40
N LEU A 28 16.40 -16.58 -1.58
CA LEU A 28 15.57 -15.79 -0.68
C LEU A 28 16.56 -14.95 0.10
N ASP A 29 16.47 -13.65 -0.04
CA ASP A 29 17.32 -12.72 0.69
C ASP A 29 16.85 -12.73 2.14
N GLU A 30 17.34 -13.74 2.90
CA GLU A 30 17.05 -13.92 4.32
C GLU A 30 17.45 -12.69 5.15
N CYS A 31 18.28 -11.82 4.57
CA CYS A 31 18.69 -10.55 5.15
C CYS A 31 17.60 -9.47 5.07
N PHE A 32 16.52 -9.69 4.32
CA PHE A 32 15.44 -8.72 4.26
C PHE A 32 14.75 -8.65 5.62
N LYS A 33 14.93 -7.52 6.30
CA LYS A 33 14.26 -7.25 7.57
C LYS A 33 12.74 -7.20 7.37
N GLU A 34 12.00 -8.01 8.13
CA GLU A 34 10.53 -7.95 8.14
C GLU A 34 10.04 -6.51 8.30
N ARG A 35 9.06 -6.14 7.47
CA ARG A 35 8.40 -4.83 7.50
C ARG A 35 6.90 -4.99 7.62
N LYS A 36 6.33 -4.26 8.54
CA LYS A 36 4.91 -4.27 8.90
C LYS A 36 4.27 -2.97 8.47
N PHE A 37 3.25 -3.07 7.66
CA PHE A 37 2.49 -1.92 7.16
C PHE A 37 1.07 -1.95 7.67
N LYS A 38 0.54 -0.77 7.93
CA LYS A 38 -0.89 -0.56 8.10
C LYS A 38 -1.35 0.57 7.20
N PHE A 39 -2.35 0.28 6.38
CA PHE A 39 -3.02 1.25 5.52
C PHE A 39 -4.42 1.47 6.05
N SER A 40 -4.83 2.70 6.24
CA SER A 40 -6.12 2.98 6.87
C SER A 40 -6.76 4.28 6.41
N GLY A 41 -8.10 4.26 6.31
CA GLY A 41 -8.91 5.37 5.86
C GLY A 41 -10.38 5.01 5.83
N PHE A 42 -11.15 5.72 5.00
CA PHE A 42 -12.55 5.39 4.75
C PHE A 42 -12.70 4.40 3.59
N GLY A 43 -13.78 3.65 3.61
CA GLY A 43 -14.20 2.83 2.48
C GLY A 43 -14.37 3.69 1.21
N GLY A 44 -13.79 3.22 0.09
CA GLY A 44 -13.76 3.95 -1.17
C GLY A 44 -12.50 4.77 -1.44
N GLN A 45 -11.64 5.01 -0.45
CA GLN A 45 -10.35 5.70 -0.65
C GLN A 45 -9.24 4.82 -1.24
N GLY A 46 -9.50 3.51 -1.45
CA GLY A 46 -8.56 2.60 -2.07
C GLY A 46 -7.42 2.11 -1.15
N VAL A 47 -7.56 2.26 0.17
CA VAL A 47 -6.54 1.81 1.13
C VAL A 47 -6.26 0.32 1.07
N LEU A 48 -7.30 -0.49 0.81
CA LEU A 48 -7.15 -1.94 0.66
C LEU A 48 -6.43 -2.30 -0.64
N SER A 49 -6.75 -1.60 -1.73
CA SER A 49 -6.06 -1.79 -3.02
C SER A 49 -4.59 -1.38 -2.93
N LEU A 50 -4.29 -0.29 -2.20
CA LEU A 50 -2.90 0.12 -1.94
C LEU A 50 -2.11 -0.99 -1.25
N GLY A 51 -2.66 -1.54 -0.15
CA GLY A 51 -2.02 -2.65 0.57
C GLY A 51 -1.89 -3.91 -0.28
N LEU A 52 -2.89 -4.21 -1.13
CA LEU A 52 -2.83 -5.36 -2.04
C LEU A 52 -1.71 -5.20 -3.07
N VAL A 53 -1.56 -4.04 -3.70
CA VAL A 53 -0.47 -3.78 -4.67
C VAL A 53 0.91 -3.93 -4.01
N VAL A 54 1.07 -3.44 -2.77
CA VAL A 54 2.32 -3.65 -2.03
C VAL A 54 2.57 -5.13 -1.76
N ALA A 55 1.52 -5.89 -1.38
CA ALA A 55 1.63 -7.33 -1.15
C ALA A 55 1.98 -8.10 -2.43
N GLU A 56 1.34 -7.77 -3.56
CA GLU A 56 1.62 -8.39 -4.86
C GLU A 56 3.04 -8.09 -5.35
N ALA A 57 3.50 -6.84 -5.21
CA ALA A 57 4.87 -6.44 -5.54
C ALA A 57 5.90 -7.18 -4.68
N ALA A 58 5.61 -7.39 -3.40
CA ALA A 58 6.46 -8.16 -2.49
C ALA A 58 6.53 -9.63 -2.90
N GLY A 59 5.39 -10.25 -3.19
CA GLY A 59 5.34 -11.63 -3.70
C GLY A 59 6.09 -11.79 -5.03
N ALA A 60 5.92 -10.85 -5.96
CA ALA A 60 6.66 -10.82 -7.24
C ALA A 60 8.17 -10.57 -7.07
N SER A 61 8.59 -10.08 -5.90
CA SER A 61 10.00 -9.90 -5.52
C SER A 61 10.56 -11.12 -4.77
N GLY A 62 9.84 -12.24 -4.71
CA GLY A 62 10.25 -13.46 -4.00
C GLY A 62 10.19 -13.33 -2.47
N ARG A 63 9.40 -12.40 -1.93
CA ARG A 63 9.22 -12.24 -0.48
C ARG A 63 8.03 -13.05 0.01
N PHE A 64 8.11 -13.50 1.27
CA PHE A 64 6.94 -13.95 2.00
C PHE A 64 6.07 -12.75 2.36
N VAL A 65 4.77 -12.89 2.17
CA VAL A 65 3.84 -11.78 2.38
C VAL A 65 2.54 -12.26 2.99
N SER A 66 1.97 -11.45 3.87
CA SER A 66 0.58 -11.57 4.27
C SER A 66 -0.15 -10.27 4.03
N TRP A 67 -1.41 -10.35 3.61
CA TRP A 67 -2.32 -9.23 3.47
C TRP A 67 -3.63 -9.55 4.18
N LEU A 68 -3.97 -8.76 5.18
CA LEU A 68 -5.15 -8.96 6.03
C LEU A 68 -6.02 -7.70 5.99
N PRO A 69 -7.12 -7.70 5.20
CA PRO A 69 -8.08 -6.60 5.18
C PRO A 69 -8.97 -6.63 6.43
N SER A 70 -9.38 -5.45 6.87
CA SER A 70 -10.32 -5.25 7.96
C SER A 70 -11.31 -4.15 7.59
N TYR A 71 -12.59 -4.42 7.78
CA TYR A 71 -13.69 -3.51 7.50
C TYR A 71 -14.42 -3.17 8.78
N GLY A 72 -14.92 -1.94 8.88
CA GLY A 72 -15.92 -1.58 9.89
C GLY A 72 -17.28 -2.21 9.56
N PRO A 73 -18.21 -2.22 10.51
CA PRO A 73 -19.55 -2.76 10.33
C PRO A 73 -20.40 -1.94 9.34
N GLU A 74 -20.02 -0.70 9.04
CA GLU A 74 -20.76 0.18 8.12
C GLU A 74 -20.49 -0.20 6.67
N GLN A 75 -21.56 -0.34 5.87
CA GLN A 75 -21.47 -0.75 4.47
C GLN A 75 -20.90 0.33 3.53
N ARG A 76 -20.97 1.62 3.89
CA ARG A 76 -20.42 2.75 3.11
C ARG A 76 -19.92 3.86 4.03
N GLY A 77 -18.80 4.47 3.67
CA GLY A 77 -18.20 5.55 4.47
C GLY A 77 -17.60 5.11 5.80
N GLY A 78 -17.70 3.80 6.11
CA GLY A 78 -17.12 3.21 7.28
C GLY A 78 -15.60 3.08 7.17
N TYR A 79 -15.03 2.76 8.30
CA TYR A 79 -13.61 2.52 8.47
C TYR A 79 -13.13 1.31 7.65
N ALA A 80 -12.05 1.48 6.93
CA ALA A 80 -11.37 0.43 6.21
C ALA A 80 -9.87 0.44 6.52
N SER A 81 -9.29 -0.70 6.76
CA SER A 81 -7.84 -0.84 6.91
C SER A 81 -7.35 -2.17 6.37
N CYS A 82 -6.06 -2.24 6.09
CA CYS A 82 -5.40 -3.54 5.92
C CYS A 82 -4.02 -3.53 6.57
N SER A 83 -3.61 -4.71 6.98
CA SER A 83 -2.26 -5.01 7.44
C SER A 83 -1.52 -5.75 6.33
N VAL A 84 -0.28 -5.38 6.09
CA VAL A 84 0.63 -6.10 5.18
C VAL A 84 1.91 -6.39 5.94
N VAL A 85 2.35 -7.64 5.90
CA VAL A 85 3.66 -8.04 6.42
C VAL A 85 4.48 -8.54 5.23
N VAL A 86 5.66 -7.97 5.05
CA VAL A 86 6.65 -8.40 4.03
C VAL A 86 7.88 -8.92 4.75
N SER A 87 8.31 -10.12 4.42
CA SER A 87 9.40 -10.80 5.15
C SER A 87 10.30 -11.60 4.20
N GLY A 88 11.57 -11.73 4.56
CA GLY A 88 12.51 -12.65 3.91
C GLY A 88 12.29 -14.12 4.29
N LYS A 89 11.44 -14.40 5.29
CA LYS A 89 11.07 -15.75 5.77
C LYS A 89 9.58 -15.84 6.01
N GLU A 90 9.07 -17.03 6.30
CA GLU A 90 7.64 -17.25 6.55
C GLU A 90 7.07 -16.27 7.59
N VAL A 91 5.89 -15.72 7.27
CA VAL A 91 5.19 -14.77 8.12
C VAL A 91 4.50 -15.51 9.26
N GLY A 92 4.95 -15.27 10.49
CA GLY A 92 4.39 -15.93 11.67
C GLY A 92 3.01 -15.41 12.10
N SER A 93 2.68 -14.14 11.80
CA SER A 93 1.38 -13.54 12.10
C SER A 93 0.97 -12.50 11.05
N PRO A 94 -0.25 -12.55 10.53
CA PRO A 94 -0.77 -11.55 9.60
C PRO A 94 -1.26 -10.27 10.29
N THR A 95 -1.41 -10.27 11.61
CA THR A 95 -1.87 -9.10 12.37
C THR A 95 -0.73 -8.12 12.60
N VAL A 96 -1.04 -6.82 12.50
CA VAL A 96 -0.08 -5.74 12.71
C VAL A 96 -0.66 -4.76 13.73
N ASP A 97 -0.18 -4.87 14.97
CA ASP A 97 -0.55 -3.96 16.06
C ASP A 97 0.43 -2.78 16.18
N SER A 98 1.68 -3.00 15.76
CA SER A 98 2.76 -2.01 15.79
C SER A 98 3.42 -1.94 14.40
N PRO A 99 2.88 -1.12 13.46
CA PRO A 99 3.39 -1.03 12.11
C PRO A 99 4.68 -0.23 12.04
N ASP A 100 5.65 -0.69 11.23
CA ASP A 100 6.85 0.09 10.89
C ASP A 100 6.49 1.29 10.01
N VAL A 101 5.48 1.12 9.15
CA VAL A 101 4.97 2.15 8.26
C VAL A 101 3.44 2.19 8.36
N LEU A 102 2.92 3.34 8.74
CA LEU A 102 1.49 3.63 8.78
C LEU A 102 1.14 4.64 7.68
N VAL A 103 0.12 4.33 6.89
CA VAL A 103 -0.47 5.25 5.91
C VAL A 103 -1.90 5.55 6.31
N VAL A 104 -2.23 6.83 6.49
CA VAL A 104 -3.57 7.26 6.90
C VAL A 104 -4.17 8.28 5.94
N MET A 105 -5.40 8.02 5.54
CA MET A 105 -6.17 8.85 4.62
C MET A 105 -7.42 9.47 5.27
N SER A 106 -7.59 9.33 6.58
CA SER A 106 -8.70 9.94 7.32
C SER A 106 -8.30 10.25 8.75
N GLN A 107 -8.92 11.27 9.34
CA GLN A 107 -8.63 11.70 10.69
C GLN A 107 -8.91 10.59 11.73
N PRO A 108 -10.04 9.85 11.70
CA PRO A 108 -10.26 8.76 12.65
C PRO A 108 -9.22 7.64 12.55
N ALA A 109 -8.68 7.40 11.33
CA ALA A 109 -7.61 6.42 11.15
C ALA A 109 -6.30 6.90 11.80
N ALA A 110 -5.97 8.18 11.67
CA ALA A 110 -4.81 8.79 12.32
C ALA A 110 -4.90 8.69 13.84
N GLU A 111 -6.02 9.12 14.42
CA GLU A 111 -6.29 9.05 15.86
C GLU A 111 -6.18 7.63 16.42
N ARG A 112 -6.65 6.65 15.66
CA ARG A 112 -6.66 5.25 16.09
C ARG A 112 -5.28 4.60 16.08
N PHE A 113 -4.45 4.89 15.06
CA PHE A 113 -3.25 4.11 14.80
C PHE A 113 -1.94 4.85 14.94
N ALA A 114 -1.90 6.18 14.87
CA ALA A 114 -0.63 6.91 14.85
C ALA A 114 0.26 6.62 16.07
N MET A 115 -0.38 6.49 17.26
CA MET A 115 0.32 6.15 18.50
C MET A 115 0.81 4.69 18.58
N SER A 116 0.41 3.80 17.66
CA SER A 116 0.88 2.41 17.62
C SER A 116 2.20 2.25 16.88
N VAL A 117 2.63 3.25 16.12
CA VAL A 117 3.91 3.23 15.38
C VAL A 117 5.08 3.30 16.38
N PRO A 118 6.05 2.38 16.31
CA PRO A 118 7.18 2.36 17.22
C PRO A 118 8.22 3.43 16.86
N LYS A 119 9.10 3.74 17.79
CA LYS A 119 10.28 4.59 17.55
C LYS A 119 11.08 4.07 16.35
N GLY A 120 11.43 4.95 15.43
CA GLY A 120 12.09 4.62 14.17
C GLY A 120 11.14 4.25 13.04
N GLY A 121 9.83 4.12 13.33
CA GLY A 121 8.80 3.95 12.31
C GLY A 121 8.42 5.24 11.62
N SER A 122 7.51 5.13 10.65
CA SER A 122 7.07 6.26 9.81
C SER A 122 5.56 6.33 9.68
N VAL A 123 5.02 7.54 9.68
CA VAL A 123 3.62 7.84 9.38
C VAL A 123 3.56 8.73 8.14
N ILE A 124 2.85 8.27 7.10
CA ILE A 124 2.45 9.11 5.98
C ILE A 124 0.96 9.40 6.13
N TYR A 125 0.59 10.67 6.09
CA TYR A 125 -0.80 11.09 6.18
C TYR A 125 -1.18 12.02 5.04
N GLU A 126 -2.46 11.99 4.62
CA GLU A 126 -3.01 12.95 3.66
C GLU A 126 -2.87 14.37 4.24
N SER A 127 -2.10 15.24 3.58
CA SER A 127 -1.70 16.55 4.13
C SER A 127 -2.84 17.56 4.28
N SER A 128 -4.02 17.27 3.76
CA SER A 128 -5.25 18.04 4.05
C SER A 128 -5.83 17.77 5.43
N LEU A 129 -5.34 16.74 6.12
CA LEU A 129 -5.70 16.42 7.51
C LEU A 129 -4.76 17.12 8.49
N PRO A 130 -5.19 17.32 9.74
CA PRO A 130 -4.30 17.72 10.82
C PRO A 130 -3.15 16.71 11.00
N GLU A 131 -1.98 17.21 11.34
CA GLU A 131 -0.84 16.34 11.63
C GLU A 131 -1.15 15.42 12.81
N PRO A 132 -0.96 14.09 12.65
CA PRO A 132 -1.26 13.15 13.70
C PRO A 132 -0.25 13.23 14.86
N ALA A 133 -0.75 13.10 16.08
CA ALA A 133 0.10 12.91 17.24
C ALA A 133 0.76 11.53 17.19
N VAL A 134 2.07 11.48 17.37
CA VAL A 134 2.86 10.25 17.33
C VAL A 134 3.79 10.16 18.54
N ARG A 135 4.42 9.01 18.74
CA ARG A 135 5.47 8.82 19.75
C ARG A 135 6.75 9.54 19.32
N GLU A 136 7.57 9.89 20.28
CA GLU A 136 8.90 10.43 20.04
C GLU A 136 9.76 9.49 19.17
N GLY A 137 10.45 10.07 18.17
CA GLY A 137 11.30 9.32 17.25
C GLY A 137 10.57 8.61 16.12
N VAL A 138 9.29 8.91 15.89
CA VAL A 138 8.53 8.52 14.70
C VAL A 138 8.64 9.62 13.65
N LYS A 139 8.96 9.25 12.40
CA LYS A 139 8.98 10.19 11.27
C LYS A 139 7.54 10.44 10.78
N VAL A 140 7.09 11.70 10.78
CA VAL A 140 5.76 12.08 10.29
C VAL A 140 5.90 12.85 8.99
N MET A 141 5.12 12.46 7.97
CA MET A 141 5.21 13.02 6.62
C MET A 141 3.82 13.34 6.09
N GLY A 142 3.51 14.63 5.92
CA GLY A 142 2.30 15.07 5.24
C GLY A 142 2.48 14.98 3.72
N PHE A 143 1.62 14.22 3.06
CA PHE A 143 1.70 14.01 1.62
C PHE A 143 0.38 14.39 0.93
N PRO A 144 0.38 15.29 -0.08
CA PRO A 144 -0.83 15.80 -0.70
C PRO A 144 -1.37 14.84 -1.79
N ALA A 145 -1.70 13.61 -1.40
CA ALA A 145 -2.10 12.54 -2.31
C ALA A 145 -3.32 12.91 -3.17
N THR A 146 -4.34 13.49 -2.54
CA THR A 146 -5.58 13.88 -3.22
C THR A 146 -5.33 14.98 -4.24
N ARG A 147 -4.51 15.99 -3.88
CA ARG A 147 -4.14 17.09 -4.78
C ARG A 147 -3.36 16.59 -5.99
N ILE A 148 -2.31 15.80 -5.77
CA ILE A 148 -1.48 15.26 -6.85
C ILE A 148 -2.32 14.38 -7.79
N ALA A 149 -3.18 13.52 -7.25
CA ALA A 149 -4.07 12.70 -8.06
C ALA A 149 -5.03 13.53 -8.92
N ALA A 150 -5.55 14.64 -8.37
CA ALA A 150 -6.43 15.55 -9.10
C ALA A 150 -5.68 16.31 -10.20
N GLU A 151 -4.51 16.85 -9.92
CA GLU A 151 -3.64 17.56 -10.87
C GLU A 151 -3.19 16.63 -12.02
N ALA A 152 -2.96 15.36 -11.74
CA ALA A 152 -2.67 14.33 -12.74
C ALA A 152 -3.92 13.84 -13.51
N GLY A 153 -5.09 14.43 -13.29
CA GLY A 153 -6.33 14.14 -14.02
C GLY A 153 -7.07 12.89 -13.54
N THR A 154 -6.74 12.35 -12.36
CA THR A 154 -7.39 11.15 -11.81
C THR A 154 -7.68 11.32 -10.31
N PRO A 155 -8.66 12.16 -9.92
CA PRO A 155 -8.90 12.52 -8.52
C PRO A 155 -9.14 11.32 -7.57
N LYS A 156 -9.60 10.18 -8.11
CA LYS A 156 -9.88 8.97 -7.33
C LYS A 156 -8.64 8.09 -7.10
N ALA A 157 -7.47 8.49 -7.61
CA ALA A 157 -6.24 7.69 -7.54
C ALA A 157 -5.27 8.16 -6.42
N ALA A 158 -5.80 8.75 -5.34
CA ALA A 158 -4.97 9.17 -4.19
C ALA A 158 -4.19 8.00 -3.57
N ASN A 159 -4.76 6.79 -3.58
CA ASN A 159 -4.06 5.57 -3.17
C ASN A 159 -2.85 5.25 -4.08
N THR A 160 -2.96 5.49 -5.39
CA THR A 160 -1.83 5.33 -6.34
C THR A 160 -0.77 6.42 -6.11
N ALA A 161 -1.18 7.64 -5.77
CA ALA A 161 -0.24 8.69 -5.39
C ALA A 161 0.55 8.30 -4.12
N LEU A 162 -0.12 7.75 -3.10
CA LEU A 162 0.56 7.23 -1.91
C LEU A 162 1.53 6.07 -2.23
N LEU A 163 1.19 5.20 -3.19
CA LEU A 163 2.11 4.17 -3.65
C LEU A 163 3.40 4.77 -4.24
N GLY A 164 3.28 5.81 -5.07
CA GLY A 164 4.41 6.54 -5.61
C GLY A 164 5.30 7.15 -4.52
N ALA A 165 4.69 7.78 -3.51
CA ALA A 165 5.42 8.32 -2.36
C ALA A 165 6.14 7.24 -1.54
N LEU A 166 5.48 6.12 -1.24
CA LEU A 166 6.08 4.98 -0.54
C LEU A 166 7.30 4.43 -1.28
N THR A 167 7.23 4.40 -2.63
CA THR A 167 8.33 3.92 -3.46
C THR A 167 9.47 4.92 -3.49
N ALA A 168 9.21 6.19 -3.69
CA ALA A 168 10.22 7.25 -3.71
C ALA A 168 11.03 7.31 -2.39
N LEU A 169 10.34 7.12 -1.27
CA LEU A 169 10.92 7.12 0.07
C LEU A 169 11.51 5.76 0.50
N GLN A 170 11.46 4.76 -0.38
CA GLN A 170 11.96 3.39 -0.13
C GLN A 170 11.38 2.75 1.16
N LEU A 171 10.18 3.15 1.56
CA LEU A 171 9.59 2.69 2.81
C LEU A 171 9.17 1.22 2.77
N HIS A 172 8.90 0.66 1.61
CA HIS A 172 8.58 -0.76 1.46
C HIS A 172 9.81 -1.64 1.15
N GLY A 173 10.92 -1.05 0.69
CA GLY A 173 12.14 -1.80 0.36
C GLY A 173 11.98 -2.76 -0.83
N LEU A 174 11.02 -2.49 -1.72
CA LEU A 174 10.75 -3.30 -2.91
C LEU A 174 11.31 -2.60 -4.16
N PRO A 175 11.75 -3.37 -5.18
CA PRO A 175 12.15 -2.79 -6.47
C PRO A 175 10.98 -2.07 -7.14
N GLU A 176 11.22 -0.86 -7.64
CA GLU A 176 10.20 -0.04 -8.30
C GLU A 176 9.53 -0.78 -9.48
N GLU A 177 10.31 -1.53 -10.26
CA GLU A 177 9.79 -2.31 -11.38
C GLU A 177 8.69 -3.31 -10.95
N LYS A 178 8.85 -3.93 -9.76
CA LYS A 178 7.87 -4.88 -9.22
C LYS A 178 6.61 -4.16 -8.72
N VAL A 179 6.78 -2.97 -8.16
CA VAL A 179 5.65 -2.12 -7.76
C VAL A 179 4.84 -1.68 -8.98
N LEU A 180 5.50 -1.25 -10.06
CA LEU A 180 4.84 -0.86 -11.30
C LEU A 180 4.14 -2.04 -11.98
N LEU A 181 4.73 -3.23 -11.99
CA LEU A 181 4.08 -4.44 -12.50
C LEU A 181 2.81 -4.78 -11.74
N ALA A 182 2.84 -4.73 -10.41
CA ALA A 182 1.67 -4.98 -9.57
C ALA A 182 0.59 -3.90 -9.75
N LEU A 183 0.99 -2.63 -9.88
CA LEU A 183 0.07 -1.54 -10.18
C LEU A 183 -0.65 -1.77 -11.52
N ASP A 184 0.08 -2.09 -12.58
CA ASP A 184 -0.49 -2.34 -13.89
C ASP A 184 -1.44 -3.55 -13.89
N ALA A 185 -1.04 -4.63 -13.21
CA ALA A 185 -1.87 -5.82 -13.05
C ALA A 185 -3.21 -5.51 -12.38
N SER A 186 -3.22 -4.61 -11.40
CA SER A 186 -4.46 -4.17 -10.71
C SER A 186 -5.48 -3.51 -11.66
N PHE A 187 -5.02 -2.98 -12.79
CA PHE A 187 -5.85 -2.32 -13.80
C PHE A 187 -5.87 -3.02 -15.16
N ALA A 188 -5.35 -4.25 -15.26
CA ALA A 188 -5.19 -4.97 -16.54
C ALA A 188 -6.51 -5.10 -17.33
N ALA A 189 -7.65 -5.25 -16.64
CA ALA A 189 -8.97 -5.29 -17.27
C ALA A 189 -9.43 -3.96 -17.92
N LYS A 190 -8.73 -2.85 -17.64
CA LYS A 190 -9.06 -1.50 -18.11
C LYS A 190 -7.80 -0.73 -18.52
N PRO A 191 -7.24 -0.98 -19.72
CA PRO A 191 -5.95 -0.43 -20.15
C PRO A 191 -5.83 1.10 -20.04
N ALA A 192 -6.91 1.83 -20.29
CA ALA A 192 -6.94 3.30 -20.13
C ALA A 192 -6.69 3.77 -18.68
N LEU A 193 -6.96 2.92 -17.69
CA LEU A 193 -6.66 3.22 -16.29
C LEU A 193 -5.20 2.94 -15.94
N VAL A 194 -4.55 2.00 -16.61
CA VAL A 194 -3.12 1.72 -16.41
C VAL A 194 -2.31 2.98 -16.67
N GLU A 195 -2.46 3.59 -17.85
CA GLU A 195 -1.73 4.80 -18.21
C GLU A 195 -2.02 5.97 -17.25
N ARG A 196 -3.29 6.17 -16.89
CA ARG A 196 -3.69 7.23 -15.95
C ARG A 196 -3.08 7.03 -14.56
N ASN A 197 -3.09 5.80 -14.04
CA ASN A 197 -2.52 5.51 -12.73
C ASN A 197 -0.99 5.61 -12.76
N ARG A 198 -0.33 5.24 -13.85
CA ARG A 198 1.11 5.46 -14.01
C ARG A 198 1.47 6.95 -13.96
N LYS A 199 0.69 7.83 -14.59
CA LYS A 199 0.89 9.29 -14.52
C LYS A 199 0.78 9.80 -13.08
N VAL A 200 -0.24 9.35 -12.34
CA VAL A 200 -0.41 9.72 -10.92
C VAL A 200 0.76 9.20 -10.08
N TYR A 201 1.14 7.94 -10.27
CA TYR A 201 2.27 7.35 -9.57
C TYR A 201 3.56 8.15 -9.80
N GLN A 202 3.90 8.47 -11.05
CA GLN A 202 5.11 9.21 -11.39
C GLN A 202 5.11 10.63 -10.79
N ALA A 203 4.00 11.36 -10.93
CA ALA A 203 3.88 12.70 -10.36
C ALA A 203 4.06 12.67 -8.82
N ALA A 204 3.52 11.67 -8.16
CA ALA A 204 3.64 11.48 -6.72
C ALA A 204 5.05 11.06 -6.29
N PHE A 205 5.69 10.20 -7.06
CA PHE A 205 7.06 9.77 -6.85
C PHE A 205 8.03 10.96 -6.92
N ASP A 206 7.91 11.75 -7.99
CA ASP A 206 8.77 12.93 -8.20
C ASP A 206 8.52 13.98 -7.11
N TRP A 207 7.27 14.20 -6.76
CA TRP A 207 6.94 15.14 -5.68
C TRP A 207 7.54 14.70 -4.34
N ALA A 208 7.37 13.44 -3.97
CA ALA A 208 7.88 12.92 -2.70
C ALA A 208 9.40 12.96 -2.64
N LYS A 209 10.09 12.62 -3.73
CA LYS A 209 11.55 12.65 -3.83
C LYS A 209 12.13 14.06 -3.65
N ASN A 210 11.38 15.11 -4.04
CA ASN A 210 11.84 16.48 -4.01
C ASN A 210 11.42 17.24 -2.74
N ASN A 211 10.46 16.73 -1.95
CA ASN A 211 9.85 17.50 -0.86
C ASN A 211 9.89 16.80 0.51
N LEU A 212 10.18 15.50 0.58
CA LEU A 212 10.22 14.70 1.81
C LEU A 212 11.59 14.04 2.04
#